data_3cf6cea3ed41346fe35a54bfa4734745
#
_entry.id   3cf6cea3ed41346fe35a54bfa4734745
#
_cell.length_a   1.000
_cell.length_b   1.000
_cell.length_c   1.000
_cell.angle_alpha   90.00
_cell.angle_beta   90.00
_cell.angle_gamma   90.00
#
_symmetry.space_group_name_H-M   'P 1'
#
loop_
_entity.id
_entity.type
_entity.pdbx_description
1 polymer ?
#
loop_
_entity_poly.entity_id
_entity_poly.type
_entity_poly.pdbx_seq_one_letter_code
_entity_poly.pdbx_strand_id
1 'polypeptide(L)'
;MTEVNINNLRISNSRPFTLIAGLNVLESDKVIEQVITHCIEVTKKLKIPYIFKASYDKANRSSVDSYRGPGIDEGLSILSNLKKEFKVPIISDVHTVEEVSKASEVLDIIQIPAFLSRQTDLIKEAASTKIPINIKKGQFMAPEDTKNIINKCEHFGNKQIMICERGSSFGYNNLVVDMLGMVQLKESNYPVIFDVTHSLQRPGGLGDRTDGRGSKVLDLARSGMALGLAGLFLEAHPDPDKALCDGPCALRIDLLENFLVQIKDIDDLVKSFN
;
A
#
# COMPACT_ATOMS: atom_id res chain seq x y z
N MET A 1 -18.10 12.48 1.59
CA MET A 1 -16.93 11.58 1.51
C MET A 1 -15.97 11.92 2.64
N THR A 2 -15.45 10.93 3.30
CA THR A 2 -14.45 11.08 4.37
C THR A 2 -13.10 11.43 3.75
N GLU A 3 -12.39 12.39 4.34
CA GLU A 3 -11.00 12.71 3.99
C GLU A 3 -10.07 12.18 5.05
N VAL A 4 -8.95 11.60 4.64
CA VAL A 4 -7.83 11.24 5.50
C VAL A 4 -6.76 12.31 5.36
N ASN A 5 -6.33 12.84 6.50
CA ASN A 5 -5.36 13.92 6.55
C ASN A 5 -4.01 13.41 7.06
N ILE A 6 -2.96 13.65 6.27
CA ILE A 6 -1.59 13.24 6.58
C ILE A 6 -0.70 14.45 6.32
N ASN A 7 -0.29 15.14 7.38
CA ASN A 7 0.43 16.41 7.25
C ASN A 7 -0.35 17.40 6.34
N ASN A 8 0.21 17.77 5.20
CA ASN A 8 -0.43 18.65 4.23
C ASN A 8 -1.21 17.90 3.13
N LEU A 9 -1.24 16.58 3.16
CA LEU A 9 -1.96 15.77 2.20
C LEU A 9 -3.39 15.53 2.67
N ARG A 10 -4.33 15.60 1.73
CA ARG A 10 -5.74 15.24 1.92
C ARG A 10 -6.11 14.17 0.92
N ILE A 11 -6.49 13.00 1.41
CA ILE A 11 -6.75 11.80 0.60
C ILE A 11 -8.24 11.51 0.61
N SER A 12 -8.87 11.49 -0.56
CA SER A 12 -10.26 11.08 -0.75
C SER A 12 -10.50 10.63 -2.19
N ASN A 13 -11.61 9.92 -2.43
CA ASN A 13 -11.95 9.43 -3.78
C ASN A 13 -12.29 10.57 -4.78
N SER A 14 -12.51 11.80 -4.31
CA SER A 14 -12.80 12.96 -5.16
C SER A 14 -11.60 13.86 -5.43
N ARG A 15 -10.47 13.65 -4.77
CA ARG A 15 -9.23 14.41 -4.97
C ARG A 15 -8.31 13.71 -5.97
N PRO A 16 -7.33 14.43 -6.56
CA PRO A 16 -6.27 13.78 -7.32
C PRO A 16 -5.67 12.59 -6.54
N PHE A 17 -5.41 11.49 -7.21
CA PHE A 17 -4.95 10.29 -6.52
C PHE A 17 -3.61 10.52 -5.79
N THR A 18 -3.44 9.82 -4.68
CA THR A 18 -2.17 9.79 -3.95
C THR A 18 -1.40 8.52 -4.32
N LEU A 19 -0.12 8.66 -4.63
CA LEU A 19 0.76 7.52 -4.83
C LEU A 19 1.35 7.08 -3.49
N ILE A 20 1.11 5.83 -3.12
CA ILE A 20 1.82 5.14 -2.04
C ILE A 20 2.81 4.19 -2.71
N ALA A 21 4.09 4.53 -2.74
CA ALA A 21 5.07 3.71 -3.44
C ALA A 21 6.43 3.63 -2.74
N GLY A 22 7.16 2.58 -3.03
CA GLY A 22 8.50 2.35 -2.53
C GLY A 22 8.88 0.88 -2.65
N LEU A 23 9.59 0.38 -1.65
CA LEU A 23 10.06 -1.00 -1.60
C LEU A 23 9.07 -1.93 -0.92
N ASN A 24 9.11 -3.20 -1.29
CA ASN A 24 8.38 -4.23 -0.57
C ASN A 24 8.88 -4.33 0.88
N VAL A 25 10.19 -4.45 1.04
CA VAL A 25 10.91 -4.53 2.32
C VAL A 25 12.12 -3.60 2.28
N LEU A 26 12.57 -3.12 3.43
CA LEU A 26 13.83 -2.38 3.53
C LEU A 26 15.01 -3.29 3.12
N GLU A 27 15.81 -2.79 2.20
CA GLU A 27 17.01 -3.46 1.66
C GLU A 27 18.27 -2.66 2.00
N SER A 28 19.26 -2.59 1.11
CA SER A 28 20.44 -1.76 1.32
C SER A 28 20.14 -0.26 1.20
N ASP A 29 20.89 0.57 1.92
CA ASP A 29 20.75 2.03 1.88
C ASP A 29 20.77 2.58 0.45
N LYS A 30 21.66 2.03 -0.40
CA LYS A 30 21.76 2.42 -1.81
C LYS A 30 20.46 2.18 -2.58
N VAL A 31 19.80 1.05 -2.37
CA VAL A 31 18.53 0.72 -3.04
C VAL A 31 17.43 1.60 -2.50
N ILE A 32 17.36 1.81 -1.19
CA ILE A 32 16.39 2.67 -0.54
C ILE A 32 16.49 4.11 -1.07
N GLU A 33 17.69 4.69 -1.06
CA GLU A 33 17.96 6.05 -1.52
C GLU A 33 17.60 6.22 -3.01
N GLN A 34 18.00 5.27 -3.85
CA GLN A 34 17.67 5.29 -5.27
C GLN A 34 16.15 5.30 -5.50
N VAL A 35 15.39 4.47 -4.77
CA VAL A 35 13.94 4.37 -4.95
C VAL A 35 13.22 5.60 -4.44
N ILE A 36 13.53 6.06 -3.23
CA ILE A 36 12.84 7.22 -2.64
C ILE A 36 13.11 8.50 -3.43
N THR A 37 14.37 8.73 -3.83
CA THR A 37 14.77 9.90 -4.62
C THR A 37 14.03 9.91 -5.96
N HIS A 38 14.06 8.82 -6.70
CA HIS A 38 13.39 8.74 -8.00
C HIS A 38 11.88 8.92 -7.89
N CYS A 39 11.24 8.31 -6.90
CA CYS A 39 9.81 8.51 -6.65
C CYS A 39 9.48 9.98 -6.36
N ILE A 40 10.29 10.66 -5.55
CA ILE A 40 10.11 12.09 -5.24
C ILE A 40 10.25 12.95 -6.50
N GLU A 41 11.29 12.72 -7.28
CA GLU A 41 11.54 13.47 -8.53
C GLU A 41 10.37 13.37 -9.50
N VAL A 42 9.92 12.14 -9.78
CA VAL A 42 8.82 11.89 -10.72
C VAL A 42 7.50 12.46 -10.19
N THR A 43 7.17 12.20 -8.93
CA THR A 43 5.89 12.68 -8.35
C THR A 43 5.84 14.20 -8.23
N LYS A 44 6.97 14.84 -7.90
CA LYS A 44 7.08 16.30 -7.88
C LYS A 44 6.89 16.90 -9.27
N LYS A 45 7.52 16.32 -10.30
CA LYS A 45 7.39 16.73 -11.70
C LYS A 45 5.93 16.63 -12.16
N LEU A 46 5.25 15.55 -11.82
CA LEU A 46 3.85 15.28 -12.20
C LEU A 46 2.82 15.90 -11.25
N LYS A 47 3.25 16.53 -10.15
CA LYS A 47 2.39 17.09 -9.09
C LYS A 47 1.45 16.04 -8.48
N ILE A 48 1.94 14.83 -8.27
CA ILE A 48 1.21 13.74 -7.64
C ILE A 48 1.56 13.72 -6.14
N PRO A 49 0.57 13.74 -5.22
CA PRO A 49 0.81 13.54 -3.80
C PRO A 49 1.49 12.18 -3.55
N TYR A 50 2.53 12.16 -2.70
CA TYR A 50 3.36 10.97 -2.52
C TYR A 50 3.58 10.59 -1.06
N ILE A 51 3.56 9.29 -0.79
CA ILE A 51 3.85 8.64 0.48
C ILE A 51 4.86 7.54 0.21
N PHE A 52 5.99 7.54 0.92
CA PHE A 52 6.98 6.47 0.80
C PHE A 52 6.55 5.26 1.63
N LYS A 53 6.62 4.09 1.00
CA LYS A 53 6.31 2.80 1.63
C LYS A 53 7.54 1.89 1.65
N ALA A 54 7.84 1.34 2.82
CA ALA A 54 8.69 0.16 2.94
C ALA A 54 8.33 -0.61 4.22
N SER A 55 8.45 -1.94 4.20
CA SER A 55 8.24 -2.76 5.40
C SER A 55 9.57 -3.00 6.12
N TYR A 56 9.57 -2.91 7.43
CA TYR A 56 10.73 -3.27 8.24
C TYR A 56 10.83 -4.78 8.50
N ASP A 57 9.72 -5.50 8.36
CA ASP A 57 9.64 -6.95 8.45
C ASP A 57 8.60 -7.49 7.46
N LYS A 58 8.85 -8.66 6.92
CA LYS A 58 7.91 -9.48 6.15
C LYS A 58 7.58 -10.76 6.92
N ALA A 59 6.71 -10.61 7.93
CA ALA A 59 6.37 -11.66 8.87
C ALA A 59 5.67 -12.88 8.24
N ASN A 60 5.12 -12.74 7.02
CA ASN A 60 4.29 -13.75 6.33
C ASN A 60 5.00 -14.46 5.17
N ARG A 61 6.34 -14.53 5.18
CA ARG A 61 7.09 -15.23 4.13
C ARG A 61 6.74 -16.72 4.09
N SER A 62 6.71 -17.30 2.88
CA SER A 62 6.41 -18.74 2.69
C SER A 62 7.53 -19.66 3.22
N SER A 63 8.81 -19.28 3.04
CA SER A 63 9.94 -20.03 3.58
C SER A 63 10.51 -19.33 4.81
N VAL A 64 10.94 -20.11 5.80
CA VAL A 64 11.63 -19.62 6.99
C VAL A 64 12.99 -18.99 6.66
N ASP A 65 13.63 -19.43 5.57
CA ASP A 65 14.93 -18.93 5.11
C ASP A 65 14.84 -17.65 4.28
N SER A 66 13.62 -17.17 3.98
CA SER A 66 13.43 -15.95 3.19
C SER A 66 13.85 -14.71 3.96
N TYR A 67 14.46 -13.75 3.26
CA TYR A 67 14.77 -12.45 3.84
C TYR A 67 13.48 -11.76 4.34
N ARG A 68 13.53 -11.31 5.58
CA ARG A 68 12.38 -10.67 6.24
C ARG A 68 12.50 -9.16 6.38
N GLY A 69 13.69 -8.63 6.34
CA GLY A 69 13.99 -7.22 6.62
C GLY A 69 14.91 -7.06 7.85
N PRO A 70 15.25 -5.81 8.22
CA PRO A 70 16.12 -5.50 9.36
C PRO A 70 15.44 -5.72 10.73
N GLY A 71 14.12 -5.91 10.76
CA GLY A 71 13.35 -5.95 12.00
C GLY A 71 12.90 -4.57 12.47
N ILE A 72 12.10 -4.55 13.55
CA ILE A 72 11.38 -3.33 13.96
C ILE A 72 12.32 -2.22 14.44
N ASP A 73 13.28 -2.49 15.30
CA ASP A 73 14.07 -1.44 15.94
C ASP A 73 15.00 -0.73 14.93
N GLU A 74 15.75 -1.49 14.13
CA GLU A 74 16.57 -0.96 13.06
C GLU A 74 15.73 -0.36 11.94
N GLY A 75 14.67 -1.04 11.53
CA GLY A 75 13.80 -0.58 10.45
C GLY A 75 13.09 0.72 10.78
N LEU A 76 12.58 0.91 12.00
CA LEU A 76 11.99 2.19 12.42
C LEU A 76 13.05 3.31 12.50
N SER A 77 14.28 2.99 12.89
CA SER A 77 15.38 3.97 12.85
C SER A 77 15.66 4.43 11.43
N ILE A 78 15.77 3.50 10.47
CA ILE A 78 15.93 3.81 9.04
C ILE A 78 14.78 4.68 8.56
N LEU A 79 13.52 4.27 8.79
CA LEU A 79 12.33 5.01 8.35
C LEU A 79 12.26 6.42 8.96
N SER A 80 12.65 6.58 10.24
CA SER A 80 12.72 7.89 10.91
C SER A 80 13.75 8.81 10.24
N ASN A 81 14.90 8.28 9.86
CA ASN A 81 15.95 9.05 9.18
C ASN A 81 15.48 9.47 7.78
N LEU A 82 14.90 8.55 7.00
CA LEU A 82 14.33 8.85 5.68
C LEU A 82 13.25 9.94 5.76
N LYS A 83 12.35 9.85 6.75
CA LYS A 83 11.31 10.87 6.98
C LYS A 83 11.91 12.26 7.21
N LYS A 84 12.95 12.36 8.02
CA LYS A 84 13.61 13.63 8.33
C LYS A 84 14.37 14.21 7.14
N GLU A 85 15.06 13.35 6.39
CA GLU A 85 15.89 13.73 5.26
C GLU A 85 15.06 14.15 4.06
N PHE A 86 14.14 13.28 3.63
CA PHE A 86 13.35 13.48 2.41
C PHE A 86 12.05 14.25 2.62
N LYS A 87 11.63 14.47 3.86
CA LYS A 87 10.40 15.21 4.24
C LYS A 87 9.14 14.68 3.55
N VAL A 88 9.05 13.37 3.41
CA VAL A 88 7.86 12.66 2.87
C VAL A 88 7.17 11.88 3.97
N PRO A 89 5.84 11.73 3.94
CA PRO A 89 5.14 10.82 4.83
C PRO A 89 5.57 9.38 4.62
N ILE A 90 5.61 8.61 5.70
CA ILE A 90 6.06 7.23 5.72
C ILE A 90 4.94 6.28 6.14
N ILE A 91 4.82 5.17 5.43
CA ILE A 91 3.92 4.07 5.78
C ILE A 91 4.70 2.75 5.86
N SER A 92 4.43 1.97 6.91
CA SER A 92 4.89 0.58 7.04
C SER A 92 3.82 -0.29 7.69
N ASP A 93 3.90 -1.58 7.48
CA ASP A 93 3.01 -2.56 8.09
C ASP A 93 3.46 -2.95 9.51
N VAL A 94 2.48 -3.24 10.37
CA VAL A 94 2.66 -3.77 11.73
C VAL A 94 2.04 -5.17 11.81
N HIS A 95 2.60 -6.06 12.64
CA HIS A 95 2.21 -7.46 12.66
C HIS A 95 1.67 -7.92 14.02
N THR A 96 2.05 -7.24 15.10
CA THR A 96 1.59 -7.53 16.46
C THR A 96 1.10 -6.26 17.16
N VAL A 97 0.39 -6.45 18.27
CA VAL A 97 -0.10 -5.34 19.10
C VAL A 97 1.06 -4.53 19.67
N GLU A 98 2.12 -5.20 20.07
CA GLU A 98 3.32 -4.58 20.66
C GLU A 98 4.08 -3.69 19.67
N GLU A 99 4.07 -4.06 18.39
CA GLU A 99 4.71 -3.26 17.33
C GLU A 99 4.02 -1.92 17.11
N VAL A 100 2.69 -1.86 17.28
CA VAL A 100 1.90 -0.66 16.97
C VAL A 100 2.37 0.54 17.79
N SER A 101 2.62 0.36 19.09
CA SER A 101 3.07 1.45 19.96
C SER A 101 4.37 2.07 19.46
N LYS A 102 5.41 1.24 19.20
CA LYS A 102 6.70 1.71 18.68
C LYS A 102 6.56 2.34 17.29
N ALA A 103 5.82 1.69 16.39
CA ALA A 103 5.63 2.14 15.02
C ALA A 103 4.92 3.49 14.95
N SER A 104 3.94 3.73 15.82
CA SER A 104 3.18 4.99 15.85
C SER A 104 4.01 6.23 16.21
N GLU A 105 5.15 6.07 16.85
CA GLU A 105 6.07 7.19 17.15
C GLU A 105 6.84 7.68 15.91
N VAL A 106 6.94 6.85 14.88
CA VAL A 106 7.73 7.12 13.67
C VAL A 106 6.86 7.30 12.43
N LEU A 107 5.92 6.38 12.21
CA LEU A 107 5.10 6.32 11.00
C LEU A 107 4.06 7.44 10.97
N ASP A 108 3.76 7.93 9.76
CA ASP A 108 2.60 8.81 9.52
C ASP A 108 1.33 8.01 9.24
N ILE A 109 1.49 6.76 8.82
CA ILE A 109 0.38 5.84 8.52
C ILE A 109 0.77 4.44 8.98
N ILE A 110 -0.10 3.80 9.75
CA ILE A 110 0.01 2.36 10.05
C ILE A 110 -0.68 1.57 8.96
N GLN A 111 0.00 0.55 8.40
CA GLN A 111 -0.64 -0.40 7.52
C GLN A 111 -0.98 -1.69 8.27
N ILE A 112 -2.23 -2.14 8.13
CA ILE A 112 -2.66 -3.47 8.59
C ILE A 112 -2.56 -4.45 7.42
N PRO A 113 -1.75 -5.51 7.51
CA PRO A 113 -1.61 -6.53 6.48
C PRO A 113 -2.92 -7.26 6.19
N ALA A 114 -3.08 -7.74 4.96
CA ALA A 114 -4.30 -8.41 4.50
C ALA A 114 -4.68 -9.64 5.34
N PHE A 115 -3.72 -10.46 5.73
CA PHE A 115 -3.98 -11.64 6.58
C PHE A 115 -4.44 -11.27 7.99
N LEU A 116 -4.10 -10.09 8.47
CA LEU A 116 -4.38 -9.60 9.82
C LEU A 116 -5.56 -8.62 9.86
N SER A 117 -6.19 -8.34 8.72
CA SER A 117 -7.22 -7.30 8.59
C SER A 117 -8.47 -7.51 9.45
N ARG A 118 -8.70 -8.72 9.98
CA ARG A 118 -9.81 -9.02 10.88
C ARG A 118 -9.42 -9.13 12.37
N GLN A 119 -8.13 -9.03 12.72
CA GLN A 119 -7.65 -9.19 14.08
C GLN A 119 -8.07 -8.00 14.95
N THR A 120 -9.03 -8.22 15.84
CA THR A 120 -9.68 -7.14 16.61
C THR A 120 -8.69 -6.39 17.50
N ASP A 121 -7.78 -7.11 18.18
CA ASP A 121 -6.85 -6.48 19.10
C ASP A 121 -5.81 -5.62 18.36
N LEU A 122 -5.31 -6.09 17.21
CA LEU A 122 -4.40 -5.31 16.37
C LEU A 122 -5.08 -4.04 15.83
N ILE A 123 -6.33 -4.16 15.36
CA ILE A 123 -7.12 -3.02 14.86
C ILE A 123 -7.41 -2.04 16.00
N LYS A 124 -7.77 -2.53 17.20
CA LYS A 124 -8.00 -1.73 18.40
C LYS A 124 -6.77 -0.89 18.73
N GLU A 125 -5.61 -1.54 18.81
CA GLU A 125 -4.37 -0.85 19.16
C GLU A 125 -4.02 0.20 18.10
N ALA A 126 -4.03 -0.16 16.81
CA ALA A 126 -3.78 0.77 15.72
C ALA A 126 -4.75 1.96 15.74
N ALA A 127 -6.06 1.73 15.97
CA ALA A 127 -7.04 2.80 16.04
C ALA A 127 -6.83 3.71 17.27
N SER A 128 -6.35 3.17 18.37
CA SER A 128 -6.10 3.92 19.60
C SER A 128 -4.97 4.95 19.45
N THR A 129 -4.03 4.74 18.52
CA THR A 129 -2.95 5.71 18.23
C THR A 129 -3.43 7.00 17.59
N LYS A 130 -4.61 7.00 16.98
CA LYS A 130 -5.23 8.12 16.22
C LYS A 130 -4.50 8.54 14.94
N ILE A 131 -3.36 7.94 14.60
CA ILE A 131 -2.74 8.17 13.29
C ILE A 131 -3.54 7.45 12.18
N PRO A 132 -3.43 7.88 10.92
CA PRO A 132 -4.10 7.25 9.79
C PRO A 132 -3.76 5.78 9.65
N ILE A 133 -4.75 4.98 9.23
CA ILE A 133 -4.62 3.54 9.06
C ILE A 133 -4.95 3.18 7.60
N ASN A 134 -4.05 2.44 6.95
CA ASN A 134 -4.31 1.80 5.66
C ASN A 134 -4.56 0.31 5.87
N ILE A 135 -5.78 -0.15 5.62
CA ILE A 135 -6.17 -1.54 5.85
C ILE A 135 -6.17 -2.30 4.53
N LYS A 136 -5.25 -3.23 4.36
CA LYS A 136 -5.26 -4.15 3.23
C LYS A 136 -6.44 -5.10 3.36
N LYS A 137 -7.38 -5.07 2.41
CA LYS A 137 -8.50 -6.02 2.39
C LYS A 137 -7.98 -7.46 2.25
N GLY A 138 -8.38 -8.34 3.14
CA GLY A 138 -8.01 -9.75 3.05
C GLY A 138 -8.50 -10.38 1.75
N GLN A 139 -7.69 -11.27 1.15
CA GLN A 139 -8.02 -11.95 -0.11
C GLN A 139 -9.26 -12.84 0.00
N PHE A 140 -9.62 -13.22 1.22
CA PHE A 140 -10.76 -14.06 1.57
C PHE A 140 -12.04 -13.27 1.90
N MET A 141 -11.97 -11.93 1.87
CA MET A 141 -13.07 -11.06 2.30
C MET A 141 -13.91 -10.58 1.13
N ALA A 142 -15.23 -10.57 1.31
CA ALA A 142 -16.11 -9.80 0.44
C ALA A 142 -15.89 -8.29 0.65
N PRO A 143 -16.16 -7.45 -0.37
CA PRO A 143 -16.05 -5.99 -0.22
C PRO A 143 -16.89 -5.45 0.95
N GLU A 144 -18.09 -5.95 1.15
CA GLU A 144 -19.04 -5.54 2.21
C GLU A 144 -18.50 -5.81 3.62
N ASP A 145 -17.68 -6.84 3.79
CA ASP A 145 -17.09 -7.20 5.08
C ASP A 145 -16.17 -6.12 5.64
N THR A 146 -15.67 -5.24 4.77
CA THR A 146 -14.81 -4.11 5.19
C THR A 146 -15.54 -3.14 6.10
N LYS A 147 -16.88 -3.06 6.04
CA LYS A 147 -17.69 -2.27 6.98
C LYS A 147 -17.46 -2.69 8.43
N ASN A 148 -17.27 -3.98 8.67
CA ASN A 148 -17.02 -4.48 10.02
C ASN A 148 -15.66 -4.02 10.56
N ILE A 149 -14.67 -3.89 9.70
CA ILE A 149 -13.34 -3.39 10.06
C ILE A 149 -13.41 -1.88 10.33
N ILE A 150 -14.07 -1.14 9.45
CA ILE A 150 -14.32 0.30 9.62
C ILE A 150 -15.03 0.55 10.96
N ASN A 151 -16.10 -0.19 11.25
CA ASN A 151 -16.84 -0.06 12.49
C ASN A 151 -15.96 -0.32 13.74
N LYS A 152 -15.02 -1.28 13.68
CA LYS A 152 -14.06 -1.49 14.77
C LYS A 152 -13.16 -0.26 14.95
N CYS A 153 -12.58 0.28 13.88
CA CYS A 153 -11.74 1.48 13.97
C CYS A 153 -12.52 2.67 14.55
N GLU A 154 -13.75 2.91 14.07
CA GLU A 154 -14.61 3.98 14.56
C GLU A 154 -14.99 3.79 16.03
N HIS A 155 -15.33 2.54 16.44
CA HIS A 155 -15.61 2.20 17.83
C HIS A 155 -14.45 2.54 18.77
N PHE A 156 -13.20 2.30 18.32
CA PHE A 156 -12.01 2.68 19.06
C PHE A 156 -11.56 4.12 18.81
N GLY A 157 -12.41 4.90 18.13
CA GLY A 157 -12.28 6.36 17.99
C GLY A 157 -11.35 6.84 16.89
N ASN A 158 -11.07 6.04 15.87
CA ASN A 158 -10.30 6.47 14.70
C ASN A 158 -11.15 6.45 13.43
N LYS A 159 -11.25 7.59 12.75
CA LYS A 159 -11.93 7.77 11.46
C LYS A 159 -10.94 8.10 10.33
N GLN A 160 -9.65 8.10 10.59
CA GLN A 160 -8.61 8.31 9.58
C GLN A 160 -8.24 6.97 8.93
N ILE A 161 -9.16 6.43 8.13
CA ILE A 161 -9.09 5.07 7.59
C ILE A 161 -9.03 5.11 6.07
N MET A 162 -8.15 4.34 5.48
CA MET A 162 -8.12 4.00 4.05
C MET A 162 -8.32 2.50 3.89
N ILE A 163 -9.11 2.08 2.91
CA ILE A 163 -9.28 0.67 2.55
C ILE A 163 -8.47 0.39 1.28
N CYS A 164 -7.63 -0.62 1.34
CA CYS A 164 -6.75 -0.97 0.23
C CYS A 164 -7.15 -2.32 -0.40
N GLU A 165 -7.70 -2.26 -1.62
CA GLU A 165 -7.95 -3.46 -2.42
C GLU A 165 -6.62 -4.03 -2.93
N ARG A 166 -6.46 -5.36 -2.89
CA ARG A 166 -5.25 -6.06 -3.31
C ARG A 166 -5.49 -7.42 -3.99
N GLY A 167 -6.69 -7.63 -4.48
CA GLY A 167 -7.12 -8.89 -5.09
C GLY A 167 -7.77 -9.85 -4.09
N SER A 168 -8.62 -10.68 -4.62
CA SER A 168 -9.31 -11.76 -3.91
C SER A 168 -8.87 -13.12 -4.45
N SER A 169 -8.81 -14.12 -3.57
CA SER A 169 -8.47 -15.50 -3.95
C SER A 169 -9.52 -16.05 -4.92
N PHE A 170 -9.05 -16.62 -6.03
CA PHE A 170 -9.90 -17.27 -7.03
C PHE A 170 -9.31 -18.64 -7.39
N GLY A 171 -9.73 -19.65 -6.65
CA GLY A 171 -9.08 -20.95 -6.65
C GLY A 171 -7.73 -20.92 -5.92
N TYR A 172 -6.85 -21.88 -6.25
CA TYR A 172 -5.51 -21.96 -5.67
C TYR A 172 -4.52 -21.07 -6.43
N ASN A 173 -3.58 -20.49 -5.75
CA ASN A 173 -2.42 -19.76 -6.31
C ASN A 173 -2.80 -18.67 -7.34
N ASN A 174 -4.00 -18.13 -7.28
CA ASN A 174 -4.46 -17.09 -8.19
C ASN A 174 -5.26 -16.01 -7.46
N LEU A 175 -5.09 -14.77 -7.91
CA LEU A 175 -5.83 -13.61 -7.45
C LEU A 175 -6.54 -12.95 -8.63
N VAL A 176 -7.73 -12.45 -8.37
CA VAL A 176 -8.49 -11.59 -9.29
C VAL A 176 -8.87 -10.29 -8.59
N VAL A 177 -9.02 -9.22 -9.37
CA VAL A 177 -9.55 -7.96 -8.89
C VAL A 177 -10.98 -7.83 -9.34
N ASP A 178 -11.90 -7.69 -8.39
CA ASP A 178 -13.29 -7.41 -8.66
C ASP A 178 -13.50 -5.89 -8.79
N MET A 179 -13.71 -5.42 -10.02
CA MET A 179 -13.93 -4.00 -10.29
C MET A 179 -15.24 -3.49 -9.69
N LEU A 180 -16.30 -4.30 -9.66
CA LEU A 180 -17.55 -3.94 -8.99
C LEU A 180 -17.37 -3.92 -7.48
N GLY A 181 -16.57 -4.83 -6.93
CA GLY A 181 -16.19 -4.82 -5.52
C GLY A 181 -15.47 -3.53 -5.11
N MET A 182 -14.61 -2.95 -5.97
CA MET A 182 -14.01 -1.64 -5.69
C MET A 182 -15.03 -0.50 -5.68
N VAL A 183 -16.07 -0.57 -6.52
CA VAL A 183 -17.20 0.38 -6.47
C VAL A 183 -17.91 0.26 -5.12
N GLN A 184 -18.20 -0.95 -4.66
CA GLN A 184 -18.82 -1.20 -3.34
C GLN A 184 -17.93 -0.69 -2.19
N LEU A 185 -16.61 -0.83 -2.27
CA LEU A 185 -15.72 -0.25 -1.26
C LEU A 185 -15.87 1.28 -1.16
N LYS A 186 -16.05 1.98 -2.30
CA LYS A 186 -16.29 3.43 -2.32
C LYS A 186 -17.60 3.83 -1.63
N GLU A 187 -18.61 2.98 -1.59
CA GLU A 187 -19.89 3.22 -0.90
C GLU A 187 -19.73 3.38 0.61
N SER A 188 -18.63 2.90 1.17
CA SER A 188 -18.28 3.14 2.57
C SER A 188 -18.01 4.61 2.88
N ASN A 189 -17.85 5.46 1.87
CA ASN A 189 -17.41 6.86 1.91
C ASN A 189 -15.96 7.05 2.43
N TYR A 190 -15.20 6.01 2.68
CA TYR A 190 -13.78 6.07 3.01
C TYR A 190 -12.91 6.06 1.74
N PRO A 191 -11.69 6.64 1.79
CA PRO A 191 -10.76 6.57 0.68
C PRO A 191 -10.40 5.12 0.33
N VAL A 192 -10.49 4.79 -0.96
CA VAL A 192 -10.10 3.50 -1.50
C VAL A 192 -8.76 3.61 -2.21
N ILE A 193 -7.81 2.81 -1.76
CA ILE A 193 -6.48 2.65 -2.37
C ILE A 193 -6.47 1.36 -3.18
N PHE A 194 -5.86 1.37 -4.33
CA PHE A 194 -5.69 0.18 -5.14
C PHE A 194 -4.23 -0.30 -5.14
N ASP A 195 -3.99 -1.46 -4.56
CA ASP A 195 -2.69 -2.12 -4.59
C ASP A 195 -2.57 -2.97 -5.86
N VAL A 196 -2.01 -2.38 -6.88
CA VAL A 196 -1.84 -3.05 -8.17
C VAL A 196 -0.72 -4.08 -8.17
N THR A 197 0.31 -3.89 -7.33
CA THR A 197 1.44 -4.83 -7.24
C THR A 197 1.00 -6.18 -6.67
N HIS A 198 0.40 -6.16 -5.47
CA HIS A 198 0.01 -7.39 -4.80
C HIS A 198 -1.22 -8.06 -5.43
N SER A 199 -2.04 -7.34 -6.19
CA SER A 199 -3.13 -7.92 -6.98
C SER A 199 -2.63 -8.82 -8.12
N LEU A 200 -1.36 -8.66 -8.52
CA LEU A 200 -0.73 -9.45 -9.58
C LEU A 200 0.05 -10.67 -9.07
N GLN A 201 0.11 -10.87 -7.76
CA GLN A 201 0.76 -12.03 -7.17
C GLN A 201 0.09 -13.34 -7.60
N ARG A 202 0.92 -14.38 -7.67
CA ARG A 202 0.53 -15.79 -7.69
C ARG A 202 1.06 -16.43 -6.42
N PRO A 203 0.30 -16.42 -5.34
CA PRO A 203 0.77 -16.94 -4.05
C PRO A 203 1.25 -18.39 -4.18
N GLY A 204 2.49 -18.68 -3.75
CA GLY A 204 3.08 -20.01 -3.85
C GLY A 204 3.36 -20.51 -5.28
N GLY A 205 3.27 -19.65 -6.31
CA GLY A 205 3.41 -20.05 -7.71
C GLY A 205 4.79 -20.62 -8.09
N LEU A 206 5.83 -20.33 -7.29
CA LEU A 206 7.19 -20.88 -7.42
C LEU A 206 7.53 -21.87 -6.29
N GLY A 207 6.53 -22.39 -5.56
CA GLY A 207 6.70 -23.33 -4.46
C GLY A 207 7.06 -22.63 -3.14
N ASP A 208 8.30 -22.26 -2.97
CA ASP A 208 8.82 -21.61 -1.75
C ASP A 208 8.66 -20.08 -1.75
N ARG A 209 8.22 -19.49 -2.84
CA ARG A 209 8.03 -18.05 -3.01
C ARG A 209 6.87 -17.71 -3.94
N THR A 210 6.43 -16.47 -3.87
CA THR A 210 5.39 -15.90 -4.72
C THR A 210 5.92 -15.66 -6.13
N ASP A 211 5.17 -16.06 -7.15
CA ASP A 211 5.31 -15.64 -8.54
C ASP A 211 4.44 -14.40 -8.82
N GLY A 212 4.56 -13.80 -10.00
CA GLY A 212 3.83 -12.59 -10.33
C GLY A 212 3.61 -12.34 -11.81
N ARG A 213 2.73 -11.38 -12.07
CA ARG A 213 2.36 -10.93 -13.43
C ARG A 213 2.73 -9.46 -13.63
N GLY A 214 3.93 -9.05 -13.19
CA GLY A 214 4.40 -7.65 -13.20
C GLY A 214 4.30 -6.96 -14.57
N SER A 215 4.42 -7.73 -15.69
CA SER A 215 4.20 -7.20 -17.04
C SER A 215 2.79 -6.64 -17.28
N LYS A 216 1.81 -6.94 -16.41
CA LYS A 216 0.42 -6.48 -16.48
C LYS A 216 0.08 -5.33 -15.53
N VAL A 217 1.08 -4.79 -14.84
CA VAL A 217 0.86 -3.75 -13.82
C VAL A 217 0.19 -2.50 -14.40
N LEU A 218 0.60 -2.06 -15.58
CA LEU A 218 0.03 -0.88 -16.22
C LEU A 218 -1.42 -1.12 -16.67
N ASP A 219 -1.70 -2.26 -17.30
CA ASP A 219 -3.04 -2.59 -17.76
C ASP A 219 -4.03 -2.67 -16.58
N LEU A 220 -3.61 -3.32 -15.49
CA LEU A 220 -4.44 -3.43 -14.29
C LEU A 220 -4.62 -2.10 -13.57
N ALA A 221 -3.55 -1.29 -13.46
CA ALA A 221 -3.62 0.04 -12.86
C ALA A 221 -4.60 0.96 -13.60
N ARG A 222 -4.51 1.01 -14.95
CA ARG A 222 -5.45 1.78 -15.77
C ARG A 222 -6.90 1.38 -15.50
N SER A 223 -7.18 0.07 -15.46
CA SER A 223 -8.52 -0.46 -15.23
C SER A 223 -9.05 -0.04 -13.86
N GLY A 224 -8.26 -0.17 -12.81
CA GLY A 224 -8.67 0.19 -11.45
C GLY A 224 -8.82 1.70 -11.26
N MET A 225 -7.88 2.49 -11.75
CA MET A 225 -7.91 3.95 -11.59
C MET A 225 -9.04 4.62 -12.38
N ALA A 226 -9.55 3.98 -13.42
CA ALA A 226 -10.76 4.39 -14.13
C ALA A 226 -12.03 4.44 -13.24
N LEU A 227 -12.00 3.88 -12.06
CA LEU A 227 -13.08 3.97 -11.07
C LEU A 227 -13.03 5.26 -10.22
N GLY A 228 -12.03 6.11 -10.39
CA GLY A 228 -11.87 7.34 -9.60
C GLY A 228 -11.60 7.03 -8.12
N LEU A 229 -10.46 6.38 -7.85
CA LEU A 229 -10.03 5.97 -6.52
C LEU A 229 -9.19 7.07 -5.83
N ALA A 230 -9.04 6.96 -4.52
CA ALA A 230 -8.27 7.91 -3.70
C ALA A 230 -6.75 7.77 -3.89
N GLY A 231 -6.28 6.60 -4.26
CA GLY A 231 -4.85 6.39 -4.43
C GLY A 231 -4.48 5.05 -5.07
N LEU A 232 -3.22 4.99 -5.46
CA LEU A 232 -2.58 3.81 -6.01
C LEU A 232 -1.44 3.38 -5.09
N PHE A 233 -1.40 2.09 -4.76
CA PHE A 233 -0.29 1.48 -4.05
C PHE A 233 0.55 0.68 -5.06
N LEU A 234 1.86 0.97 -5.10
CA LEU A 234 2.78 0.41 -6.08
C LEU A 234 4.13 0.09 -5.43
N GLU A 235 4.66 -1.08 -5.67
CA GLU A 235 6.06 -1.39 -5.32
C GLU A 235 6.94 -1.27 -6.54
N ALA A 236 8.07 -0.60 -6.38
CA ALA A 236 9.03 -0.34 -7.43
C ALA A 236 10.44 -0.74 -6.98
N HIS A 237 11.25 -1.24 -7.91
CA HIS A 237 12.62 -1.65 -7.62
C HIS A 237 13.54 -1.32 -8.80
N PRO A 238 14.82 -0.93 -8.57
CA PRO A 238 15.77 -0.67 -9.64
C PRO A 238 16.04 -1.88 -10.54
N ASP A 239 16.04 -3.07 -9.95
CA ASP A 239 16.24 -4.34 -10.61
C ASP A 239 15.33 -5.40 -9.95
N PRO A 240 14.07 -5.55 -10.42
CA PRO A 240 13.11 -6.47 -9.83
C PRO A 240 13.59 -7.93 -9.69
N ASP A 241 14.49 -8.36 -10.58
CA ASP A 241 15.03 -9.74 -10.53
C ASP A 241 15.96 -9.95 -9.30
N LYS A 242 16.47 -8.87 -8.72
CA LYS A 242 17.31 -8.87 -7.51
C LYS A 242 16.57 -8.46 -6.25
N ALA A 243 15.30 -8.09 -6.34
CA ALA A 243 14.51 -7.71 -5.19
C ALA A 243 14.41 -8.87 -4.19
N LEU A 244 14.60 -8.56 -2.91
CA LEU A 244 14.61 -9.56 -1.84
C LEU A 244 13.22 -10.08 -1.49
N CYS A 245 12.17 -9.38 -1.96
CA CYS A 245 10.77 -9.78 -1.80
C CYS A 245 9.92 -9.33 -2.98
N ASP A 246 9.01 -10.19 -3.46
CA ASP A 246 7.98 -9.95 -4.48
C ASP A 246 8.46 -9.29 -5.80
N GLY A 247 9.72 -9.51 -6.16
CA GLY A 247 10.32 -8.99 -7.40
C GLY A 247 9.47 -9.20 -8.64
N PRO A 248 8.89 -10.41 -8.90
CA PRO A 248 8.05 -10.65 -10.07
C PRO A 248 6.82 -9.75 -10.22
N CYS A 249 6.44 -9.01 -9.17
CA CYS A 249 5.32 -8.06 -9.19
C CYS A 249 5.76 -6.60 -9.17
N ALA A 250 7.01 -6.31 -8.81
CA ALA A 250 7.51 -4.95 -8.68
C ALA A 250 7.65 -4.27 -10.05
N LEU A 251 7.32 -2.97 -10.10
CA LEU A 251 7.60 -2.14 -11.28
C LEU A 251 9.09 -1.81 -11.33
N ARG A 252 9.70 -1.95 -12.50
CA ARG A 252 11.04 -1.39 -12.72
C ARG A 252 11.00 0.13 -12.62
N ILE A 253 11.86 0.71 -11.80
CA ILE A 253 11.73 2.10 -11.38
C ILE A 253 11.90 3.10 -12.54
N ASP A 254 12.70 2.75 -13.54
CA ASP A 254 12.89 3.57 -14.76
C ASP A 254 11.63 3.70 -15.63
N LEU A 255 10.63 2.83 -15.40
CA LEU A 255 9.33 2.91 -16.07
C LEU A 255 8.31 3.78 -15.32
N LEU A 256 8.64 4.23 -14.08
CA LEU A 256 7.70 4.89 -13.17
C LEU A 256 7.10 6.17 -13.77
N GLU A 257 7.91 7.00 -14.42
CA GLU A 257 7.42 8.26 -14.98
C GLU A 257 6.36 8.02 -16.08
N ASN A 258 6.68 7.17 -17.06
CA ASN A 258 5.75 6.84 -18.13
C ASN A 258 4.47 6.16 -17.62
N PHE A 259 4.60 5.31 -16.58
CA PHE A 259 3.48 4.69 -15.90
C PHE A 259 2.59 5.76 -15.25
N LEU A 260 3.15 6.67 -14.45
CA LEU A 260 2.38 7.67 -13.71
C LEU A 260 1.74 8.73 -14.58
N VAL A 261 2.36 9.11 -15.73
CA VAL A 261 1.72 9.99 -16.71
C VAL A 261 0.38 9.42 -17.14
N GLN A 262 0.35 8.16 -17.56
CA GLN A 262 -0.87 7.52 -18.04
C GLN A 262 -1.94 7.36 -16.94
N ILE A 263 -1.51 7.02 -15.72
CA ILE A 263 -2.43 6.92 -14.58
C ILE A 263 -3.02 8.28 -14.22
N LYS A 264 -2.20 9.33 -14.26
CA LYS A 264 -2.66 10.69 -14.00
C LYS A 264 -3.67 11.18 -15.02
N ASP A 265 -3.44 10.93 -16.31
CA ASP A 265 -4.37 11.30 -17.38
C ASP A 265 -5.76 10.64 -17.19
N ILE A 266 -5.77 9.37 -16.78
CA ILE A 266 -7.02 8.64 -16.46
C ILE A 266 -7.68 9.24 -15.23
N ASP A 267 -6.95 9.49 -14.15
CA ASP A 267 -7.48 10.05 -12.91
C ASP A 267 -8.08 11.44 -13.13
N ASP A 268 -7.35 12.31 -13.85
CA ASP A 268 -7.81 13.66 -14.20
C ASP A 268 -9.10 13.60 -15.03
N LEU A 269 -9.16 12.71 -16.03
CA LEU A 269 -10.35 12.53 -16.88
C LEU A 269 -11.56 12.06 -16.05
N VAL A 270 -11.41 10.99 -15.29
CA VAL A 270 -12.52 10.39 -14.53
C VAL A 270 -13.05 11.34 -13.47
N LYS A 271 -12.16 12.06 -12.79
CA LYS A 271 -12.55 13.03 -11.75
C LYS A 271 -13.16 14.32 -12.32
N SER A 272 -12.96 14.60 -13.61
CA SER A 272 -13.64 15.72 -14.28
C SER A 272 -15.13 15.45 -14.55
N PHE A 273 -15.58 14.21 -14.41
CA PHE A 273 -17.01 13.84 -14.61
C PHE A 273 -17.89 14.09 -13.37
N ASN A 274 -17.28 14.44 -12.22
CA ASN A 274 -17.95 14.62 -10.92
C ASN A 274 -18.08 16.10 -10.53
#